data_dd3bcdb5a89f3e38a432b210d1624745
#
_entry.id   dd3bcdb5a89f3e38a432b210d1624745
#
_cell.length_a   1.000
_cell.length_b   1.000
_cell.length_c   1.000
_cell.angle_alpha   90.00
_cell.angle_beta   90.00
_cell.angle_gamma   90.00
#
_symmetry.space_group_name_H-M   'P 1'
#
loop_
_entity.id
_entity.type
_entity.pdbx_description
1 polymer ?
#
loop_
_entity_poly.entity_id
_entity_poly.type
_entity_poly.pdbx_seq_one_letter_code
_entity_poly.pdbx_strand_id
1 'polypeptide(L)'
;MTGRYAFRDEDEKDMTMRRSIVWVAVGAGTLVGVVALAFFLGHWHMRSLDEHGRALVAEEQYLPAIRLLSGVVAEAPGDARAHYYLGLAYAGVGLCGAASIHLEEAARLAPEYRRLFAGPGLACRNAASLGITGPIRSRGQD
;
A
#
# COMPACT_ATOMS: atom_id res chain seq x y z
N MET A 1 53.80 -21.42 -46.10
CA MET A 1 52.63 -20.55 -46.46
C MET A 1 51.42 -20.91 -45.63
N THR A 2 51.45 -20.75 -44.29
CA THR A 2 50.36 -21.16 -43.39
C THR A 2 49.97 -20.16 -42.32
N GLY A 3 50.39 -18.89 -42.44
CA GLY A 3 50.19 -17.90 -41.41
C GLY A 3 48.97 -16.94 -41.55
N ARG A 4 48.15 -17.11 -42.60
CA ARG A 4 47.10 -16.10 -42.91
C ARG A 4 45.67 -16.54 -42.47
N TYR A 5 45.49 -17.76 -42.09
CA TYR A 5 44.13 -18.29 -41.71
C TYR A 5 43.86 -18.21 -40.22
N ALA A 6 44.85 -18.21 -39.33
CA ALA A 6 44.70 -18.15 -37.91
C ALA A 6 44.24 -16.77 -37.36
N PHE A 7 44.63 -15.67 -38.02
CA PHE A 7 44.31 -14.32 -37.59
C PHE A 7 42.85 -13.92 -37.82
N ARG A 8 42.14 -14.52 -38.77
CA ARG A 8 40.74 -14.20 -39.08
C ARG A 8 39.78 -14.87 -38.09
N ASP A 9 40.14 -16.00 -37.52
CA ASP A 9 39.30 -16.76 -36.61
C ASP A 9 39.18 -16.09 -35.20
N GLU A 10 40.19 -15.37 -34.77
CA GLU A 10 40.18 -14.71 -33.48
C GLU A 10 39.34 -13.38 -33.51
N ASP A 11 39.39 -12.65 -34.60
CA ASP A 11 38.60 -11.44 -34.80
C ASP A 11 37.10 -11.79 -34.92
N GLU A 12 36.75 -12.87 -35.56
CA GLU A 12 35.36 -13.31 -35.72
C GLU A 12 34.77 -13.77 -34.35
N LYS A 13 35.54 -14.47 -33.54
CA LYS A 13 35.13 -14.90 -32.18
C LYS A 13 34.96 -13.72 -31.23
N ASP A 14 35.85 -12.76 -31.29
CA ASP A 14 35.74 -11.51 -30.46
C ASP A 14 34.52 -10.69 -30.85
N MET A 15 34.22 -10.59 -32.13
CA MET A 15 33.04 -9.88 -32.63
C MET A 15 31.71 -10.56 -32.24
N THR A 16 31.65 -11.88 -32.27
CA THR A 16 30.46 -12.65 -31.84
C THR A 16 30.26 -12.56 -30.31
N MET A 17 31.35 -12.64 -29.55
CA MET A 17 31.29 -12.48 -28.08
C MET A 17 30.84 -11.09 -27.70
N ARG A 18 31.35 -10.03 -28.30
CA ARG A 18 30.90 -8.64 -28.06
C ARG A 18 29.43 -8.44 -28.39
N ARG A 19 28.95 -8.99 -29.50
CA ARG A 19 27.51 -8.95 -29.87
C ARG A 19 26.65 -9.65 -28.84
N SER A 20 27.06 -10.83 -28.35
CA SER A 20 26.34 -11.57 -27.32
C SER A 20 26.25 -10.80 -26.00
N ILE A 21 27.34 -10.17 -25.56
CA ILE A 21 27.37 -9.35 -24.34
C ILE A 21 26.42 -8.14 -24.46
N VAL A 22 26.41 -7.50 -25.63
CA VAL A 22 25.50 -6.35 -25.87
C VAL A 22 24.04 -6.79 -25.79
N TRP A 23 23.66 -7.91 -26.40
CA TRP A 23 22.29 -8.40 -26.34
C TRP A 23 21.85 -8.81 -24.93
N VAL A 24 22.75 -9.45 -24.16
CA VAL A 24 22.49 -9.77 -22.75
C VAL A 24 22.33 -8.50 -21.91
N ALA A 25 23.17 -7.50 -22.11
CA ALA A 25 23.09 -6.23 -21.40
C ALA A 25 21.80 -5.47 -21.73
N VAL A 26 21.40 -5.41 -23.00
CA VAL A 26 20.14 -4.81 -23.44
C VAL A 26 18.93 -5.57 -22.85
N GLY A 27 18.95 -6.90 -22.90
CA GLY A 27 17.89 -7.74 -22.34
C GLY A 27 17.74 -7.57 -20.82
N ALA A 28 18.86 -7.51 -20.10
CA ALA A 28 18.85 -7.27 -18.64
C ALA A 28 18.33 -5.84 -18.31
N GLY A 29 18.76 -4.83 -19.07
CA GLY A 29 18.30 -3.45 -18.89
C GLY A 29 16.79 -3.28 -19.13
N THR A 30 16.25 -3.92 -20.16
CA THR A 30 14.80 -3.90 -20.44
C THR A 30 13.99 -4.59 -19.34
N LEU A 31 14.45 -5.74 -18.84
CA LEU A 31 13.79 -6.45 -17.76
C LEU A 31 13.73 -5.60 -16.48
N VAL A 32 14.85 -5.00 -16.09
CA VAL A 32 14.90 -4.10 -14.93
C VAL A 32 13.97 -2.90 -15.11
N GLY A 33 13.93 -2.32 -16.30
CA GLY A 33 13.02 -1.21 -16.62
C GLY A 33 11.55 -1.59 -16.50
N VAL A 34 11.16 -2.75 -17.00
CA VAL A 34 9.77 -3.25 -16.90
C VAL A 34 9.38 -3.52 -15.46
N VAL A 35 10.26 -4.15 -14.67
CA VAL A 35 10.01 -4.42 -13.25
C VAL A 35 9.88 -3.12 -12.46
N ALA A 36 10.77 -2.15 -12.69
CA ALA A 36 10.73 -0.84 -12.05
C ALA A 36 9.45 -0.07 -12.40
N LEU A 37 9.03 -0.12 -13.67
CA LEU A 37 7.78 0.50 -14.12
C LEU A 37 6.55 -0.16 -13.47
N ALA A 38 6.50 -1.48 -13.42
CA ALA A 38 5.40 -2.22 -12.78
C ALA A 38 5.31 -1.88 -11.27
N PHE A 39 6.47 -1.83 -10.60
CA PHE A 39 6.54 -1.43 -9.19
C PHE A 39 6.08 0.03 -8.99
N PHE A 40 6.51 0.94 -9.85
CA PHE A 40 6.10 2.35 -9.80
C PHE A 40 4.60 2.52 -10.02
N LEU A 41 4.03 1.85 -11.04
CA LEU A 41 2.59 1.90 -11.31
C LEU A 41 1.78 1.29 -10.17
N GLY A 42 2.21 0.17 -9.60
CA GLY A 42 1.57 -0.44 -8.43
C GLY A 42 1.57 0.50 -7.22
N HIS A 43 2.72 1.10 -6.92
CA HIS A 43 2.85 2.03 -5.80
C HIS A 43 2.00 3.30 -5.98
N TRP A 44 1.91 3.81 -7.21
CA TRP A 44 1.06 4.97 -7.52
C TRP A 44 -0.43 4.63 -7.37
N HIS A 45 -0.83 3.45 -7.83
CA HIS A 45 -2.23 3.00 -7.73
C HIS A 45 -2.69 2.88 -6.26
N MET A 46 -1.86 2.33 -5.38
CA MET A 46 -2.19 2.20 -3.96
C MET A 46 -2.39 3.55 -3.28
N ARG A 47 -1.56 4.55 -3.59
CA ARG A 47 -1.72 5.91 -3.04
C ARG A 47 -3.04 6.57 -3.44
N SER A 48 -3.49 6.36 -4.67
CA SER A 48 -4.75 6.93 -5.14
C SER A 48 -5.97 6.30 -4.46
N LEU A 49 -5.92 5.00 -4.15
CA LEU A 49 -6.97 4.30 -3.42
C LEU A 49 -7.07 4.76 -1.96
N ASP A 50 -5.94 4.97 -1.30
CA ASP A 50 -5.89 5.50 0.06
C ASP A 50 -6.47 6.93 0.15
N GLU A 51 -6.12 7.81 -0.80
CA GLU A 51 -6.70 9.16 -0.87
C GLU A 51 -8.21 9.14 -1.11
N HIS A 52 -8.69 8.23 -1.96
CA HIS A 52 -10.12 8.06 -2.18
C HIS A 52 -10.84 7.55 -0.94
N GLY A 53 -10.25 6.57 -0.24
CA GLY A 53 -10.77 6.07 1.04
C GLY A 53 -10.88 7.16 2.10
N ARG A 54 -9.87 8.04 2.18
CA ARG A 54 -9.90 9.21 3.06
C ARG A 54 -11.03 10.18 2.71
N ALA A 55 -11.25 10.45 1.42
CA ALA A 55 -12.33 11.32 0.97
C ALA A 55 -13.70 10.76 1.37
N LEU A 56 -13.92 9.46 1.17
CA LEU A 56 -15.16 8.78 1.58
C LEU A 56 -15.40 8.89 3.10
N VAL A 57 -14.37 8.77 3.92
CA VAL A 57 -14.50 8.95 5.38
C VAL A 57 -14.85 10.40 5.72
N ALA A 58 -14.27 11.38 5.03
CA ALA A 58 -14.56 12.80 5.23
C ALA A 58 -16.00 13.17 4.82
N GLU A 59 -16.56 12.46 3.84
CA GLU A 59 -17.94 12.60 3.40
C GLU A 59 -18.94 11.74 4.20
N GLU A 60 -18.47 11.10 5.29
CA GLU A 60 -19.25 10.20 6.14
C GLU A 60 -19.79 8.95 5.39
N GLN A 61 -19.23 8.64 4.22
CA GLN A 61 -19.56 7.45 3.44
C GLN A 61 -18.82 6.22 3.98
N TYR A 62 -19.11 5.80 5.20
CA TYR A 62 -18.31 4.81 5.92
C TYR A 62 -18.34 3.42 5.30
N LEU A 63 -19.49 2.94 4.79
CA LEU A 63 -19.58 1.61 4.20
C LEU A 63 -18.78 1.47 2.89
N PRO A 64 -18.83 2.41 1.93
CA PRO A 64 -17.92 2.44 0.80
C PRO A 64 -16.45 2.55 1.22
N ALA A 65 -16.13 3.38 2.22
CA ALA A 65 -14.77 3.54 2.74
C ALA A 65 -14.23 2.21 3.31
N ILE A 66 -15.02 1.48 4.12
CA ILE A 66 -14.64 0.17 4.66
C ILE A 66 -14.30 -0.80 3.53
N ARG A 67 -15.14 -0.92 2.51
CA ARG A 67 -14.90 -1.84 1.38
C ARG A 67 -13.60 -1.52 0.65
N LEU A 68 -13.36 -0.24 0.36
CA LEU A 68 -12.17 0.21 -0.34
C LEU A 68 -10.90 0.01 0.51
N LEU A 69 -10.90 0.54 1.74
CA LEU A 69 -9.74 0.53 2.61
C LEU A 69 -9.39 -0.88 3.12
N SER A 70 -10.37 -1.78 3.26
CA SER A 70 -10.09 -3.19 3.57
C SER A 70 -9.26 -3.86 2.47
N GLY A 71 -9.51 -3.53 1.20
CA GLY A 71 -8.67 -3.98 0.08
C GLY A 71 -7.26 -3.42 0.16
N VAL A 72 -7.12 -2.11 0.44
CA VAL A 72 -5.81 -1.47 0.60
C VAL A 72 -5.00 -2.11 1.73
N VAL A 73 -5.61 -2.34 2.88
CA VAL A 73 -4.95 -2.98 4.03
C VAL A 73 -4.57 -4.43 3.74
N ALA A 74 -5.38 -5.15 2.96
CA ALA A 74 -5.06 -6.54 2.58
C ALA A 74 -3.81 -6.61 1.66
N GLU A 75 -3.64 -5.63 0.76
CA GLU A 75 -2.50 -5.57 -0.16
C GLU A 75 -1.27 -4.91 0.49
N ALA A 76 -1.48 -3.95 1.39
CA ALA A 76 -0.43 -3.20 2.08
C ALA A 76 -0.66 -3.16 3.60
N PRO A 77 -0.44 -4.27 4.33
CA PRO A 77 -0.73 -4.37 5.77
C PRO A 77 0.17 -3.48 6.65
N GLY A 78 1.22 -2.90 6.07
CA GLY A 78 2.08 -1.92 6.75
C GLY A 78 1.68 -0.46 6.53
N ASP A 79 0.58 -0.18 5.85
CA ASP A 79 0.12 1.19 5.62
C ASP A 79 -0.66 1.72 6.83
N ALA A 80 0.04 2.47 7.68
CA ALA A 80 -0.53 3.08 8.89
C ALA A 80 -1.71 4.01 8.59
N ARG A 81 -1.68 4.68 7.45
CA ARG A 81 -2.73 5.62 7.05
C ARG A 81 -4.00 4.88 6.64
N ALA A 82 -3.87 3.81 5.86
CA ALA A 82 -5.01 2.97 5.51
C ALA A 82 -5.67 2.37 6.75
N HIS A 83 -4.88 1.86 7.70
CA HIS A 83 -5.39 1.40 8.99
C HIS A 83 -6.11 2.50 9.76
N TYR A 84 -5.58 3.71 9.81
CA TYR A 84 -6.20 4.82 10.51
C TYR A 84 -7.58 5.17 9.94
N TYR A 85 -7.70 5.36 8.62
CA TYR A 85 -8.98 5.70 8.00
C TYR A 85 -9.97 4.53 8.03
N LEU A 86 -9.52 3.29 7.92
CA LEU A 86 -10.37 2.11 8.10
C LEU A 86 -10.93 2.05 9.53
N GLY A 87 -10.10 2.34 10.52
CA GLY A 87 -10.53 2.44 11.91
C GLY A 87 -11.56 3.55 12.14
N LEU A 88 -11.39 4.74 11.53
CA LEU A 88 -12.38 5.81 11.58
C LEU A 88 -13.70 5.42 10.90
N ALA A 89 -13.63 4.73 9.76
CA ALA A 89 -14.82 4.26 9.05
C ALA A 89 -15.61 3.24 9.88
N TYR A 90 -14.94 2.29 10.54
CA TYR A 90 -15.57 1.35 11.47
C TYR A 90 -16.17 2.07 12.68
N ALA A 91 -15.50 3.09 13.21
CA ALA A 91 -16.02 3.90 14.30
C ALA A 91 -17.27 4.66 13.88
N GLY A 92 -17.31 5.20 12.65
CA GLY A 92 -18.46 5.91 12.10
C GLY A 92 -19.71 5.04 11.96
N VAL A 93 -19.58 3.74 11.70
CA VAL A 93 -20.72 2.79 11.71
C VAL A 93 -20.95 2.17 13.08
N GLY A 94 -20.23 2.57 14.12
CA GLY A 94 -20.40 2.09 15.50
C GLY A 94 -19.76 0.74 15.79
N LEU A 95 -18.94 0.17 14.90
CA LEU A 95 -18.23 -1.08 15.08
C LEU A 95 -16.91 -0.87 15.85
N CYS A 96 -17.04 -0.49 17.12
CA CYS A 96 -15.92 -0.06 17.95
C CYS A 96 -14.84 -1.12 18.16
N GLY A 97 -15.21 -2.41 18.19
CA GLY A 97 -14.23 -3.49 18.30
C GLY A 97 -13.29 -3.56 17.09
N ALA A 98 -13.83 -3.47 15.88
CA ALA A 98 -13.02 -3.40 14.65
C ALA A 98 -12.25 -2.07 14.55
N ALA A 99 -12.88 -0.96 14.93
CA ALA A 99 -12.25 0.35 14.94
C ALA A 99 -10.98 0.37 15.81
N SER A 100 -11.07 -0.16 17.05
CA SER A 100 -9.92 -0.16 17.98
C SER A 100 -8.74 -0.96 17.43
N ILE A 101 -8.99 -2.13 16.83
CA ILE A 101 -7.92 -2.96 16.23
C ILE A 101 -7.14 -2.17 15.16
N HIS A 102 -7.84 -1.53 14.24
CA HIS A 102 -7.19 -0.80 13.16
C HIS A 102 -6.54 0.51 13.66
N LEU A 103 -7.15 1.22 14.59
CA LEU A 103 -6.55 2.44 15.17
C LEU A 103 -5.29 2.11 15.99
N GLU A 104 -5.28 1.02 16.74
CA GLU A 104 -4.09 0.56 17.47
C GLU A 104 -2.99 0.13 16.52
N GLU A 105 -3.32 -0.57 15.43
CA GLU A 105 -2.35 -0.95 14.41
C GLU A 105 -1.76 0.28 13.71
N ALA A 106 -2.57 1.28 13.36
CA ALA A 106 -2.09 2.55 12.84
C ALA A 106 -1.10 3.23 13.79
N ALA A 107 -1.42 3.25 15.09
CA ALA A 107 -0.54 3.84 16.11
C ALA A 107 0.72 3.02 16.40
N ARG A 108 0.69 1.71 16.13
CA ARG A 108 1.85 0.82 16.21
C ARG A 108 2.81 1.05 15.05
N LEU A 109 2.26 1.18 13.83
CA LEU A 109 3.02 1.42 12.61
C LEU A 109 3.59 2.83 12.55
N ALA A 110 2.82 3.83 12.99
CA ALA A 110 3.23 5.24 13.00
C ALA A 110 2.65 5.96 14.25
N PRO A 111 3.49 6.21 15.27
CA PRO A 111 3.04 6.74 16.58
C PRO A 111 2.33 8.08 16.53
N GLU A 112 2.52 8.87 15.47
CA GLU A 112 1.83 10.13 15.26
C GLU A 112 0.31 9.96 15.16
N TYR A 113 -0.19 8.85 14.65
CA TYR A 113 -1.62 8.57 14.56
C TYR A 113 -2.30 8.46 15.92
N ARG A 114 -1.56 8.10 16.98
CA ARG A 114 -2.11 8.08 18.34
C ARG A 114 -2.66 9.44 18.79
N ARG A 115 -2.07 10.52 18.30
CA ARG A 115 -2.48 11.90 18.62
C ARG A 115 -3.68 12.36 17.80
N LEU A 116 -3.96 11.68 16.68
CA LEU A 116 -5.01 12.05 15.74
C LEU A 116 -6.35 11.36 16.02
N PHE A 117 -6.44 10.54 17.06
CA PHE A 117 -7.70 9.89 17.44
C PHE A 117 -8.71 10.96 17.91
N ALA A 118 -9.50 11.47 16.97
CA ALA A 118 -10.54 12.47 17.22
C ALA A 118 -11.93 11.96 16.80
N GLY A 119 -12.97 12.59 17.28
CA GLY A 119 -14.35 12.27 16.91
C GLY A 119 -14.76 10.82 17.18
N PRO A 120 -15.32 10.10 16.21
CA PRO A 120 -15.82 8.74 16.39
C PRO A 120 -14.75 7.75 16.88
N GLY A 121 -13.51 7.89 16.42
CA GLY A 121 -12.38 7.06 16.86
C GLY A 121 -12.08 7.20 18.35
N LEU A 122 -12.17 8.41 18.90
CA LEU A 122 -11.98 8.65 20.33
C LEU A 122 -13.14 8.07 21.14
N ALA A 123 -14.37 8.19 20.66
CA ALA A 123 -15.54 7.63 21.32
C ALA A 123 -15.45 6.10 21.41
N CYS A 124 -15.05 5.44 20.32
CA CYS A 124 -14.84 3.99 20.30
C CYS A 124 -13.69 3.54 21.23
N ARG A 125 -12.58 4.27 21.28
CA ARG A 125 -11.48 3.94 22.17
C ARG A 125 -11.91 4.04 23.64
N ASN A 126 -12.67 5.06 23.99
CA ASN A 126 -13.20 5.23 25.35
C ASN A 126 -14.22 4.13 25.68
N ALA A 127 -15.08 3.75 24.72
CA ALA A 127 -16.03 2.66 24.91
C ALA A 127 -15.32 1.32 25.11
N ALA A 128 -14.26 1.04 24.34
CA ALA A 128 -13.46 -0.18 24.50
C ALA A 128 -12.77 -0.25 25.87
N SER A 129 -12.24 0.87 26.35
CA SER A 129 -11.62 0.93 27.70
C SER A 129 -12.62 0.71 28.85
N LEU A 130 -13.91 0.95 28.60
CA LEU A 130 -15.01 0.71 29.52
C LEU A 130 -15.69 -0.66 29.34
N GLY A 131 -15.19 -1.49 28.42
CA GLY A 131 -15.77 -2.80 28.11
C GLY A 131 -17.11 -2.74 27.34
N ILE A 132 -17.44 -1.59 26.74
CA ILE A 132 -18.68 -1.41 25.97
C ILE A 132 -18.38 -1.78 24.52
N THR A 133 -18.79 -2.98 24.10
CA THR A 133 -18.56 -3.53 22.76
C THR A 133 -19.74 -3.39 21.78
N GLY A 134 -20.82 -2.70 22.21
CA GLY A 134 -22.02 -2.50 21.40
C GLY A 134 -21.97 -1.24 20.52
N PRO A 135 -22.88 -1.12 19.52
CA PRO A 135 -22.97 0.07 18.69
C PRO A 135 -23.29 1.30 19.55
N ILE A 136 -22.48 2.36 19.39
CA ILE A 136 -22.74 3.64 20.06
C ILE A 136 -23.95 4.27 19.37
N ARG A 137 -25.10 4.28 20.04
CA ARG A 137 -26.26 5.06 19.59
C ARG A 137 -25.87 6.53 19.59
N SER A 138 -25.87 7.16 18.42
CA SER A 138 -25.79 8.63 18.31
C SER A 138 -26.96 9.25 19.07
N ARG A 139 -26.67 9.96 20.17
CA ARG A 139 -27.66 10.73 20.93
C ARG A 139 -27.99 11.99 20.13
N GLY A 140 -29.01 11.92 19.27
CA GLY A 140 -29.45 13.07 18.50
C GLY A 140 -30.22 12.74 17.21
N GLN A 141 -31.20 11.83 17.30
CA GLN A 141 -32.28 11.75 16.34
C GLN A 141 -33.56 11.48 17.11
N ASP A 142 -34.06 12.52 17.73
CA ASP A 142 -35.45 12.70 18.14
C ASP A 142 -35.97 13.97 17.46
#